data_570a99482a6619be9e2b890f073f9cef
#
_entry.id   570a99482a6619be9e2b890f073f9cef
#
_cell.length_a   1.000
_cell.length_b   1.000
_cell.length_c   1.000
_cell.angle_alpha   90.00
_cell.angle_beta   90.00
_cell.angle_gamma   90.00
#
_symmetry.space_group_name_H-M   'P 1'
#
loop_
_entity.id
_entity.type
_entity.pdbx_description
1 polymer ?
#
loop_
_entity_poly.entity_id
_entity_poly.type
_entity_poly.pdbx_seq_one_letter_code
_entity_poly.pdbx_strand_id
1 'polypeptide(L)'
;MGTFLVYILKSAVCLAMFYLFYRLLLSKETFHRFNRMALLGVMLLSCLLPLVKVTVEQASPVNAQVMSMEDLLLMYQWNSEAVVVEEGSRPFHWQEGLVLVYFAGLFFVIVRHLWSLGRMLYLIRHSRCERLDNGIRLVVHRRKLAPFSWMRYIVISETDLKESGHHILVHEMAHIHYRHSWDLLLTEACAWLQWFNPAIWLLKQELQNIHEYEADEEVLRQGINAKEYQMLLIKKAVGARLYSIANSFNPVSYTHLRAH
;
A
#
# COMPACT_ATOMS: atom_id res chain seq x y z
N MET A 1 -9.84 15.30 -21.84
CA MET A 1 -10.25 14.24 -20.88
C MET A 1 -9.77 12.85 -21.30
N GLY A 2 -9.85 12.47 -22.60
CA GLY A 2 -9.42 11.16 -23.08
C GLY A 2 -7.95 10.81 -22.84
N THR A 3 -7.03 11.75 -22.99
CA THR A 3 -5.58 11.55 -22.77
C THR A 3 -5.24 11.13 -21.34
N PHE A 4 -5.95 11.66 -20.34
CA PHE A 4 -5.77 11.30 -18.93
C PHE A 4 -6.20 9.84 -18.68
N LEU A 5 -7.36 9.42 -19.16
CA LEU A 5 -7.83 8.04 -19.00
C LEU A 5 -6.88 7.04 -19.70
N VAL A 6 -6.40 7.39 -20.90
CA VAL A 6 -5.40 6.57 -21.60
C VAL A 6 -4.10 6.44 -20.81
N TYR A 7 -3.61 7.54 -20.22
CA TYR A 7 -2.42 7.49 -19.37
C TYR A 7 -2.61 6.55 -18.17
N ILE A 8 -3.72 6.69 -17.44
CA ILE A 8 -4.02 5.85 -16.28
C ILE A 8 -4.11 4.38 -16.68
N LEU A 9 -4.76 4.06 -17.81
CA LEU A 9 -4.87 2.70 -18.31
C LEU A 9 -3.50 2.13 -18.73
N LYS A 10 -2.70 2.89 -19.49
CA LYS A 10 -1.33 2.49 -19.87
C LYS A 10 -0.47 2.21 -18.63
N SER A 11 -0.50 3.11 -17.64
CA SER A 11 0.23 2.93 -16.36
C SER A 11 -0.26 1.70 -15.59
N ALA A 12 -1.56 1.43 -15.58
CA ALA A 12 -2.12 0.26 -14.90
C ALA A 12 -1.69 -1.05 -15.55
N VAL A 13 -1.68 -1.11 -16.88
CA VAL A 13 -1.20 -2.28 -17.63
C VAL A 13 0.30 -2.49 -17.42
N CYS A 14 1.11 -1.42 -17.51
CA CYS A 14 2.55 -1.49 -17.23
C CYS A 14 2.82 -2.02 -15.82
N LEU A 15 2.12 -1.53 -14.81
CA LEU A 15 2.28 -2.01 -13.44
C LEU A 15 1.93 -3.49 -13.30
N ALA A 16 0.81 -3.93 -13.89
CA ALA A 16 0.39 -5.33 -13.86
C ALA A 16 1.41 -6.25 -14.53
N MET A 17 1.93 -5.85 -15.70
CA MET A 17 2.95 -6.61 -16.42
C MET A 17 4.27 -6.69 -15.64
N PHE A 18 4.76 -5.58 -15.13
CA PHE A 18 5.99 -5.56 -14.35
C PHE A 18 5.87 -6.31 -13.02
N TYR A 19 4.73 -6.20 -12.35
CA TYR A 19 4.48 -6.99 -11.16
C TYR A 19 4.44 -8.50 -11.46
N LEU A 20 3.82 -8.91 -12.57
CA LEU A 20 3.79 -10.30 -13.00
C LEU A 20 5.23 -10.80 -13.29
N PHE A 21 6.03 -10.00 -14.00
CA PHE A 21 7.43 -10.29 -14.27
C PHE A 21 8.25 -10.46 -12.97
N TYR A 22 8.08 -9.52 -12.02
CA TYR A 22 8.70 -9.64 -10.71
C TYR A 22 8.29 -10.93 -10.01
N ARG A 23 7.00 -11.25 -9.99
CA ARG A 23 6.47 -12.44 -9.31
C ARG A 23 6.97 -13.74 -9.91
N LEU A 24 7.15 -13.81 -11.23
CA LEU A 24 7.63 -15.00 -11.91
C LEU A 24 9.13 -15.23 -11.73
N LEU A 25 9.92 -14.18 -11.71
CA LEU A 25 11.40 -14.27 -11.75
C LEU A 25 12.04 -14.03 -10.38
N LEU A 26 11.57 -13.05 -9.62
CA LEU A 26 12.27 -12.55 -8.44
C LEU A 26 11.63 -12.96 -7.11
N SER A 27 10.35 -13.34 -7.08
CA SER A 27 9.62 -13.56 -5.82
C SER A 27 10.17 -14.72 -4.97
N LYS A 28 10.94 -15.62 -5.57
CA LYS A 28 11.56 -16.77 -4.88
C LYS A 28 13.00 -16.50 -4.41
N GLU A 29 13.56 -15.37 -4.79
CA GLU A 29 14.92 -15.01 -4.42
C GLU A 29 15.00 -14.46 -3.00
N THR A 30 16.02 -14.86 -2.26
CA THR A 30 16.24 -14.47 -0.86
C THR A 30 16.93 -13.12 -0.68
N PHE A 31 17.24 -12.42 -1.78
CA PHE A 31 17.89 -11.11 -1.74
C PHE A 31 16.89 -9.99 -1.41
N HIS A 32 16.48 -9.88 -0.14
CA HIS A 32 15.42 -8.97 0.30
C HIS A 32 15.65 -7.52 -0.12
N ARG A 33 16.85 -6.98 0.04
CA ARG A 33 17.21 -5.60 -0.36
C ARG A 33 17.05 -5.36 -1.86
N PHE A 34 17.47 -6.32 -2.68
CA PHE A 34 17.32 -6.23 -4.13
C PHE A 34 15.85 -6.28 -4.53
N ASN A 35 15.08 -7.21 -3.98
CA ASN A 35 13.64 -7.34 -4.23
C ASN A 35 12.87 -6.09 -3.84
N ARG A 36 13.22 -5.45 -2.72
CA ARG A 36 12.67 -4.16 -2.28
C ARG A 36 12.91 -3.07 -3.32
N MET A 37 14.16 -2.90 -3.76
CA MET A 37 14.51 -1.90 -4.79
C MET A 37 13.85 -2.19 -6.13
N ALA A 38 13.73 -3.47 -6.51
CA ALA A 38 13.05 -3.89 -7.73
C ALA A 38 11.56 -3.53 -7.69
N LEU A 39 10.84 -3.81 -6.58
CA LEU A 39 9.43 -3.46 -6.43
C LEU A 39 9.19 -1.95 -6.46
N LEU A 40 10.01 -1.17 -5.75
CA LEU A 40 9.92 0.29 -5.79
C LEU A 40 10.23 0.83 -7.20
N GLY A 41 11.24 0.26 -7.87
CA GLY A 41 11.60 0.60 -9.26
C GLY A 41 10.47 0.28 -10.24
N VAL A 42 9.86 -0.89 -10.15
CA VAL A 42 8.70 -1.31 -10.95
C VAL A 42 7.54 -0.32 -10.80
N MET A 43 7.26 0.07 -9.57
CA MET A 43 6.17 1.00 -9.26
C MET A 43 6.44 2.38 -9.88
N LEU A 44 7.63 2.94 -9.72
CA LEU A 44 8.00 4.23 -10.29
C LEU A 44 8.04 4.17 -11.82
N LEU A 45 8.63 3.10 -12.38
CA LEU A 45 8.76 2.92 -13.82
C LEU A 45 7.38 2.81 -14.48
N SER A 46 6.41 2.14 -13.85
CA SER A 46 5.05 2.03 -14.36
C SER A 46 4.33 3.38 -14.46
N CYS A 47 4.68 4.33 -13.60
CA CYS A 47 4.14 5.70 -13.64
C CYS A 47 4.88 6.57 -14.66
N LEU A 48 6.20 6.39 -14.82
CA LEU A 48 7.02 7.24 -15.70
C LEU A 48 6.97 6.80 -17.17
N LEU A 49 6.96 5.48 -17.45
CA LEU A 49 7.03 4.94 -18.80
C LEU A 49 5.92 5.49 -19.72
N PRO A 50 4.65 5.61 -19.32
CA PRO A 50 3.60 6.14 -20.19
C PRO A 50 3.74 7.63 -20.53
N LEU A 51 4.61 8.36 -19.82
CA LEU A 51 4.91 9.77 -20.13
C LEU A 51 5.89 9.91 -21.30
N VAL A 52 6.66 8.85 -21.60
CA VAL A 52 7.62 8.85 -22.70
C VAL A 52 6.87 8.62 -24.00
N LYS A 53 6.81 9.64 -24.85
CA LYS A 53 6.29 9.52 -26.20
C LYS A 53 7.40 8.96 -27.11
N VAL A 54 7.27 7.69 -27.49
CA VAL A 54 8.15 7.08 -28.50
C VAL A 54 7.53 7.32 -29.87
N THR A 55 8.04 8.30 -30.60
CA THR A 55 7.72 8.50 -32.02
C THR A 55 8.58 7.55 -32.85
N VAL A 56 7.99 6.49 -33.36
CA VAL A 56 8.64 5.59 -34.32
C VAL A 56 8.40 6.17 -35.73
N GLU A 57 9.46 6.74 -36.30
CA GLU A 57 9.41 7.34 -37.64
C GLU A 57 9.26 6.33 -38.82
N GLN A 58 9.36 5.05 -38.55
CA GLN A 58 9.17 4.03 -39.58
C GLN A 58 7.74 3.53 -39.56
N ALA A 59 6.94 4.09 -40.47
CA ALA A 59 5.66 3.52 -40.85
C ALA A 59 5.88 2.20 -41.61
N SER A 60 5.96 1.09 -40.87
CA SER A 60 5.77 -0.23 -41.47
C SER A 60 4.33 -0.32 -41.98
N PRO A 61 4.08 -0.92 -43.17
CA PRO A 61 2.72 -1.04 -43.72
C PRO A 61 1.75 -1.80 -42.78
N VAL A 62 2.24 -2.54 -41.82
CA VAL A 62 1.43 -3.21 -40.80
C VAL A 62 0.92 -2.22 -39.72
N ASN A 63 1.66 -1.14 -39.45
CA ASN A 63 1.24 -0.14 -38.48
C ASN A 63 0.17 0.81 -38.98
N ALA A 64 -0.03 0.91 -40.32
CA ALA A 64 -1.09 1.73 -40.91
C ALA A 64 -2.49 1.17 -40.65
N GLN A 65 -2.63 -0.11 -40.32
CA GLN A 65 -3.93 -0.74 -40.01
C GLN A 65 -4.25 -0.83 -38.51
N VAL A 66 -3.26 -0.66 -37.62
CA VAL A 66 -3.49 -0.65 -36.18
C VAL A 66 -3.62 0.80 -35.74
N MET A 67 -4.82 1.35 -35.80
CA MET A 67 -5.13 2.63 -35.18
C MET A 67 -4.80 2.52 -33.68
N SER A 68 -3.98 3.44 -33.17
CA SER A 68 -3.71 3.47 -31.74
C SER A 68 -5.02 3.75 -30.99
N MET A 69 -5.12 3.25 -29.76
CA MET A 69 -6.27 3.56 -28.88
C MET A 69 -6.46 5.08 -28.75
N GLU A 70 -5.37 5.82 -28.84
CA GLU A 70 -5.34 7.28 -28.78
C GLU A 70 -5.97 7.91 -30.04
N ASP A 71 -5.67 7.39 -31.23
CA ASP A 71 -6.25 7.84 -32.49
C ASP A 71 -7.74 7.52 -32.57
N LEU A 72 -8.16 6.35 -32.10
CA LEU A 72 -9.58 5.98 -31.99
C LEU A 72 -10.35 6.92 -31.05
N LEU A 73 -9.78 7.29 -29.92
CA LEU A 73 -10.39 8.24 -28.99
C LEU A 73 -10.43 9.64 -29.54
N LEU A 74 -9.39 10.07 -30.26
CA LEU A 74 -9.36 11.38 -30.95
C LEU A 74 -10.38 11.44 -32.11
N MET A 75 -10.50 10.37 -32.92
CA MET A 75 -11.55 10.28 -33.95
C MET A 75 -12.95 10.31 -33.36
N TYR A 76 -13.17 9.62 -32.26
CA TYR A 76 -14.45 9.64 -31.56
C TYR A 76 -14.77 11.05 -31.03
N GLN A 77 -13.79 11.74 -30.47
CA GLN A 77 -13.92 13.11 -29.98
C GLN A 77 -14.19 14.09 -31.16
N TRP A 78 -13.47 13.96 -32.28
CA TRP A 78 -13.68 14.77 -33.49
C TRP A 78 -15.07 14.59 -34.05
N ASN A 79 -15.55 13.34 -34.17
CA ASN A 79 -16.90 13.07 -34.67
C ASN A 79 -18.00 13.56 -33.74
N SER A 80 -17.75 13.62 -32.43
CA SER A 80 -18.72 14.17 -31.48
C SER A 80 -18.77 15.70 -31.47
N GLU A 81 -17.69 16.38 -31.88
CA GLU A 81 -17.67 17.85 -32.05
C GLU A 81 -18.28 18.32 -33.37
N ALA A 82 -18.30 17.44 -34.39
CA ALA A 82 -18.88 17.76 -35.73
C ALA A 82 -20.42 17.70 -35.75
N VAL A 83 -21.06 17.18 -34.72
CA VAL A 83 -22.52 17.28 -34.57
C VAL A 83 -22.84 18.67 -34.03
N VAL A 84 -23.34 19.55 -34.90
CA VAL A 84 -23.87 20.85 -34.52
C VAL A 84 -24.97 20.65 -33.47
N VAL A 85 -24.65 20.97 -32.24
CA VAL A 85 -25.57 20.86 -31.10
C VAL A 85 -26.54 22.02 -31.20
N GLU A 86 -27.82 21.75 -31.51
CA GLU A 86 -28.92 22.64 -31.12
C GLU A 86 -28.83 22.91 -29.60
N GLU A 87 -28.86 24.19 -29.25
CA GLU A 87 -28.86 24.65 -27.85
C GLU A 87 -30.02 24.01 -27.07
N GLY A 88 -29.75 22.96 -26.29
CA GLY A 88 -30.83 22.38 -25.51
C GLY A 88 -30.39 21.38 -24.42
N SER A 89 -29.46 20.49 -24.70
CA SER A 89 -28.95 19.55 -23.72
C SER A 89 -27.62 18.97 -24.20
N ARG A 90 -26.56 19.22 -23.43
CA ARG A 90 -25.29 18.53 -23.70
C ARG A 90 -25.52 17.03 -23.46
N PRO A 91 -25.38 16.16 -24.49
CA PRO A 91 -25.51 14.72 -24.24
C PRO A 91 -24.44 14.31 -23.22
N PHE A 92 -24.86 13.62 -22.17
CA PHE A 92 -23.94 13.08 -21.18
C PHE A 92 -23.01 12.08 -21.85
N HIS A 93 -21.74 12.45 -21.99
CA HIS A 93 -20.73 11.55 -22.54
C HIS A 93 -20.31 10.53 -21.48
N TRP A 94 -20.43 9.23 -21.78
CA TRP A 94 -20.04 8.14 -20.86
C TRP A 94 -18.60 8.30 -20.31
N GLN A 95 -17.71 8.95 -21.06
CA GLN A 95 -16.35 9.29 -20.66
C GLN A 95 -16.32 10.22 -19.43
N GLU A 96 -17.23 11.17 -19.34
CA GLU A 96 -17.35 12.08 -18.18
C GLU A 96 -17.80 11.31 -16.95
N GLY A 97 -18.69 10.32 -17.12
CA GLY A 97 -19.11 9.41 -16.07
C GLY A 97 -17.95 8.58 -15.52
N LEU A 98 -17.09 8.01 -16.39
CA LEU A 98 -15.90 7.27 -15.97
C LEU A 98 -14.91 8.15 -15.20
N VAL A 99 -14.66 9.36 -15.66
CA VAL A 99 -13.79 10.32 -14.97
C VAL A 99 -14.35 10.66 -13.59
N LEU A 100 -15.66 10.88 -13.50
CA LEU A 100 -16.32 11.16 -12.22
C LEU A 100 -16.17 9.98 -11.26
N VAL A 101 -16.42 8.75 -11.70
CA VAL A 101 -16.25 7.53 -10.90
C VAL A 101 -14.80 7.38 -10.44
N TYR A 102 -13.82 7.64 -11.31
CA TYR A 102 -12.41 7.60 -10.97
C TYR A 102 -12.07 8.59 -9.84
N PHE A 103 -12.48 9.86 -9.99
CA PHE A 103 -12.19 10.87 -8.97
C PHE A 103 -12.96 10.64 -7.67
N ALA A 104 -14.18 10.11 -7.73
CA ALA A 104 -14.93 9.73 -6.53
C ALA A 104 -14.22 8.60 -5.76
N GLY A 105 -13.73 7.57 -6.46
CA GLY A 105 -12.93 6.50 -5.87
C GLY A 105 -11.60 6.98 -5.30
N LEU A 106 -10.89 7.83 -6.03
CA LEU A 106 -9.65 8.49 -5.56
C LEU A 106 -9.91 9.28 -4.27
N PHE A 107 -10.95 10.11 -4.25
CA PHE A 107 -11.35 10.89 -3.08
C PHE A 107 -11.65 9.99 -1.88
N PHE A 108 -12.44 8.93 -2.08
CA PHE A 108 -12.77 7.97 -1.03
C PHE A 108 -11.51 7.32 -0.43
N VAL A 109 -10.57 6.86 -1.27
CA VAL A 109 -9.32 6.23 -0.81
C VAL A 109 -8.46 7.23 -0.03
N ILE A 110 -8.32 8.46 -0.53
CA ILE A 110 -7.56 9.51 0.16
C ILE A 110 -8.18 9.81 1.53
N VAL A 111 -9.49 10.03 1.61
CA VAL A 111 -10.19 10.31 2.88
C VAL A 111 -10.00 9.17 3.87
N ARG A 112 -10.14 7.92 3.42
CA ARG A 112 -9.91 6.74 4.26
C ARG A 112 -8.49 6.70 4.82
N HIS A 113 -7.47 6.99 4.00
CA HIS A 113 -6.07 7.01 4.43
C HIS A 113 -5.78 8.16 5.40
N LEU A 114 -6.26 9.37 5.10
CA LEU A 114 -6.10 10.52 5.99
C LEU A 114 -6.80 10.28 7.34
N TRP A 115 -7.96 9.66 7.34
CA TRP A 115 -8.64 9.26 8.58
C TRP A 115 -7.83 8.26 9.40
N SER A 116 -7.24 7.25 8.74
CA SER A 116 -6.38 6.25 9.39
C SER A 116 -5.13 6.89 9.99
N LEU A 117 -4.47 7.78 9.21
CA LEU A 117 -3.31 8.54 9.66
C LEU A 117 -3.67 9.47 10.84
N GLY A 118 -4.81 10.14 10.78
CA GLY A 118 -5.30 10.99 11.85
C GLY A 118 -5.51 10.23 13.16
N ARG A 119 -6.11 9.03 13.09
CA ARG A 119 -6.27 8.15 14.27
C ARG A 119 -4.92 7.71 14.85
N MET A 120 -3.96 7.37 13.99
CA MET A 120 -2.61 7.01 14.41
C MET A 120 -1.91 8.19 15.10
N LEU A 121 -1.95 9.37 14.50
CA LEU A 121 -1.34 10.59 15.09
C LEU A 121 -2.02 10.99 16.41
N TYR A 122 -3.34 10.82 16.50
CA TYR A 122 -4.09 11.04 17.73
C TYR A 122 -3.61 10.09 18.84
N LEU A 123 -3.42 8.80 18.52
CA LEU A 123 -2.89 7.82 19.46
C LEU A 123 -1.49 8.22 19.97
N ILE A 124 -0.59 8.59 19.06
CA ILE A 124 0.77 9.01 19.38
C ILE A 124 0.77 10.24 20.31
N ARG A 125 -0.09 11.23 20.04
CA ARG A 125 -0.16 12.47 20.81
C ARG A 125 -0.77 12.30 22.21
N HIS A 126 -1.66 11.32 22.38
CA HIS A 126 -2.36 11.08 23.65
C HIS A 126 -1.76 9.95 24.51
N SER A 127 -0.66 9.36 24.08
CA SER A 127 0.03 8.32 24.81
C SER A 127 1.30 8.84 25.48
N ARG A 128 1.81 8.10 26.49
CA ARG A 128 3.10 8.40 27.11
C ARG A 128 4.21 8.28 26.09
N CYS A 129 5.00 9.33 25.96
CA CYS A 129 6.11 9.37 25.03
C CYS A 129 7.42 9.51 25.80
N GLU A 130 8.32 8.53 25.65
CA GLU A 130 9.67 8.54 26.20
C GLU A 130 10.67 8.69 25.05
N ARG A 131 11.73 9.47 25.27
CA ARG A 131 12.79 9.60 24.26
C ARG A 131 13.81 8.51 24.49
N LEU A 132 14.05 7.69 23.47
CA LEU A 132 15.20 6.79 23.41
C LEU A 132 16.42 7.53 22.82
N ASP A 133 17.57 6.88 22.93
CA ASP A 133 18.78 7.30 22.25
C ASP A 133 18.54 7.41 20.73
N ASN A 134 19.33 8.23 20.02
CA ASN A 134 19.22 8.47 18.58
C ASN A 134 17.94 9.21 18.09
N GLY A 135 17.19 9.88 18.98
CA GLY A 135 16.02 10.68 18.61
C GLY A 135 14.77 9.87 18.25
N ILE A 136 14.77 8.58 18.54
CA ILE A 136 13.59 7.70 18.46
C ILE A 136 12.70 8.00 19.67
N ARG A 137 11.40 7.93 19.48
CA ARG A 137 10.40 8.16 20.50
C ARG A 137 9.59 6.88 20.74
N LEU A 138 9.66 6.37 21.95
CA LEU A 138 8.86 5.23 22.40
C LEU A 138 7.52 5.73 22.94
N VAL A 139 6.44 5.25 22.36
CA VAL A 139 5.07 5.57 22.74
C VAL A 139 4.45 4.34 23.39
N VAL A 140 4.21 4.41 24.68
CA VAL A 140 3.65 3.30 25.46
C VAL A 140 2.17 3.56 25.70
N HIS A 141 1.33 2.59 25.37
CA HIS A 141 -0.12 2.71 25.52
C HIS A 141 -0.73 1.48 26.23
N ARG A 142 -1.96 1.66 26.77
CA ARG A 142 -2.68 0.61 27.53
C ARG A 142 -3.58 -0.29 26.67
N ARG A 143 -3.79 0.04 25.40
CA ARG A 143 -4.66 -0.74 24.51
C ARG A 143 -3.92 -1.98 24.02
N LYS A 144 -4.62 -3.08 23.79
CA LYS A 144 -4.08 -4.27 23.13
C LYS A 144 -4.01 -4.05 21.62
N LEU A 145 -3.01 -3.34 21.16
CA LEU A 145 -2.71 -3.13 19.73
C LEU A 145 -1.37 -3.79 19.45
N ALA A 146 -1.24 -4.36 18.26
CA ALA A 146 0.06 -4.87 17.82
C ALA A 146 1.10 -3.74 17.79
N PRO A 147 2.35 -4.00 18.21
CA PRO A 147 3.43 -3.05 18.08
C PRO A 147 3.59 -2.62 16.63
N PHE A 148 3.97 -1.37 16.42
CA PHE A 148 4.33 -0.86 15.10
C PHE A 148 5.26 0.34 15.21
N SER A 149 6.01 0.59 14.14
CA SER A 149 6.87 1.75 14.01
C SER A 149 6.41 2.66 12.87
N TRP A 150 6.55 3.97 13.08
CA TRP A 150 6.25 4.98 12.07
C TRP A 150 7.25 6.14 12.16
N MET A 151 7.99 6.36 11.08
CA MET A 151 9.05 7.38 10.99
C MET A 151 10.09 7.24 12.12
N ARG A 152 9.91 7.97 13.24
CA ARG A 152 10.76 7.96 14.43
C ARG A 152 10.02 7.54 15.69
N TYR A 153 8.80 7.02 15.55
CA TYR A 153 7.98 6.58 16.68
C TYR A 153 7.87 5.07 16.67
N ILE A 154 8.07 4.47 17.84
CA ILE A 154 7.75 3.07 18.12
C ILE A 154 6.55 3.09 19.06
N VAL A 155 5.48 2.42 18.67
CA VAL A 155 4.24 2.33 19.45
C VAL A 155 4.12 0.90 19.97
N ILE A 156 4.06 0.74 21.28
CA ILE A 156 4.04 -0.58 21.94
C ILE A 156 3.05 -0.57 23.09
N SER A 157 2.43 -1.71 23.38
CA SER A 157 1.59 -1.85 24.55
C SER A 157 2.41 -2.07 25.84
N GLU A 158 1.87 -1.67 27.01
CA GLU A 158 2.50 -1.92 28.30
C GLU A 158 2.74 -3.42 28.55
N THR A 159 1.86 -4.28 28.03
CA THR A 159 1.97 -5.73 28.15
C THR A 159 3.09 -6.29 27.31
N ASP A 160 3.17 -5.91 26.03
CA ASP A 160 4.23 -6.36 25.13
C ASP A 160 5.62 -5.89 25.58
N LEU A 161 5.68 -4.66 26.12
CA LEU A 161 6.93 -4.10 26.63
C LEU A 161 7.46 -4.91 27.83
N LYS A 162 6.58 -5.41 28.71
CA LYS A 162 6.97 -6.23 29.88
C LYS A 162 7.31 -7.66 29.51
N GLU A 163 6.58 -8.28 28.58
CA GLU A 163 6.74 -9.70 28.23
C GLU A 163 7.92 -9.95 27.29
N SER A 164 8.11 -9.10 26.29
CA SER A 164 9.08 -9.34 25.20
C SER A 164 9.65 -8.04 24.62
N GLY A 165 9.73 -6.99 25.45
CA GLY A 165 10.05 -5.63 25.01
C GLY A 165 11.34 -5.53 24.21
N HIS A 166 12.42 -6.23 24.62
CA HIS A 166 13.70 -6.15 23.93
C HIS A 166 13.64 -6.64 22.48
N HIS A 167 13.07 -7.82 22.24
CA HIS A 167 12.97 -8.40 20.90
C HIS A 167 12.08 -7.56 19.98
N ILE A 168 10.96 -7.06 20.51
CA ILE A 168 10.04 -6.22 19.78
C ILE A 168 10.69 -4.86 19.44
N LEU A 169 11.40 -4.25 20.39
CA LEU A 169 12.06 -2.98 20.16
C LEU A 169 13.15 -3.08 19.09
N VAL A 170 13.92 -4.17 19.08
CA VAL A 170 14.95 -4.40 18.05
C VAL A 170 14.28 -4.51 16.67
N HIS A 171 13.19 -5.27 16.55
CA HIS A 171 12.44 -5.41 15.30
C HIS A 171 11.87 -4.07 14.81
N GLU A 172 11.22 -3.31 15.69
CA GLU A 172 10.65 -2.00 15.34
C GLU A 172 11.73 -0.95 15.02
N MET A 173 12.88 -1.01 15.70
CA MET A 173 14.04 -0.17 15.38
C MET A 173 14.61 -0.49 13.99
N ALA A 174 14.58 -1.77 13.56
CA ALA A 174 14.99 -2.15 12.22
C ALA A 174 14.13 -1.46 11.15
N HIS A 175 12.81 -1.41 11.31
CA HIS A 175 11.92 -0.69 10.40
C HIS A 175 12.27 0.81 10.31
N ILE A 176 12.63 1.44 11.41
CA ILE A 176 13.07 2.84 11.43
C ILE A 176 14.42 2.99 10.74
N HIS A 177 15.37 2.11 11.05
CA HIS A 177 16.73 2.13 10.49
C HIS A 177 16.71 2.00 8.96
N TYR A 178 15.96 1.04 8.44
CA TYR A 178 15.78 0.80 7.00
C TYR A 178 14.81 1.77 6.33
N ARG A 179 14.18 2.68 7.09
CA ARG A 179 13.26 3.72 6.59
C ARG A 179 12.04 3.15 5.84
N HIS A 180 11.52 2.02 6.27
CA HIS A 180 10.37 1.35 5.65
C HIS A 180 9.13 2.25 5.56
N SER A 181 8.96 3.22 6.47
CA SER A 181 7.86 4.18 6.43
C SER A 181 7.85 5.04 5.16
N TRP A 182 9.02 5.35 4.57
CA TRP A 182 9.10 6.12 3.34
C TRP A 182 8.64 5.33 2.13
N ASP A 183 9.00 4.03 2.08
CA ASP A 183 8.55 3.14 1.01
C ASP A 183 7.03 2.98 1.05
N LEU A 184 6.46 2.83 2.25
CA LEU A 184 5.01 2.75 2.42
C LEU A 184 4.31 4.04 1.99
N LEU A 185 4.86 5.22 2.31
CA LEU A 185 4.31 6.50 1.84
C LEU A 185 4.33 6.60 0.30
N LEU A 186 5.44 6.22 -0.32
CA LEU A 186 5.56 6.21 -1.76
C LEU A 186 4.55 5.26 -2.40
N THR A 187 4.43 4.06 -1.84
CA THR A 187 3.47 3.04 -2.29
C THR A 187 2.03 3.51 -2.14
N GLU A 188 1.70 4.20 -1.03
CA GLU A 188 0.36 4.77 -0.83
C GLU A 188 0.06 5.87 -1.86
N ALA A 189 1.02 6.74 -2.16
CA ALA A 189 0.83 7.77 -3.19
C ALA A 189 0.53 7.16 -4.57
N CYS A 190 1.25 6.09 -4.95
CA CYS A 190 0.95 5.36 -6.19
C CYS A 190 -0.38 4.60 -6.12
N ALA A 191 -0.72 4.02 -4.95
CA ALA A 191 -1.99 3.35 -4.75
C ALA A 191 -3.19 4.30 -4.85
N TRP A 192 -3.04 5.57 -4.50
CA TRP A 192 -4.10 6.58 -4.74
C TRP A 192 -4.38 6.77 -6.22
N LEU A 193 -3.33 6.86 -7.05
CA LEU A 193 -3.49 7.01 -8.50
C LEU A 193 -4.06 5.75 -9.16
N GLN A 194 -3.71 4.58 -8.64
CA GLN A 194 -4.10 3.29 -9.22
C GLN A 194 -5.00 2.47 -8.28
N TRP A 195 -5.88 3.13 -7.53
CA TRP A 195 -6.72 2.51 -6.51
C TRP A 195 -7.57 1.35 -7.04
N PHE A 196 -7.95 1.38 -8.30
CA PHE A 196 -8.74 0.36 -9.00
C PHE A 196 -7.90 -0.83 -9.50
N ASN A 197 -6.57 -0.71 -9.53
CA ASN A 197 -5.67 -1.74 -10.05
C ASN A 197 -5.30 -2.75 -8.95
N PRO A 198 -5.66 -4.04 -9.08
CA PRO A 198 -5.30 -5.04 -8.07
C PRO A 198 -3.79 -5.25 -7.94
N ALA A 199 -3.00 -5.01 -9.00
CA ALA A 199 -1.56 -5.20 -8.98
C ALA A 199 -0.86 -4.30 -7.95
N ILE A 200 -1.33 -3.06 -7.72
CA ILE A 200 -0.73 -2.17 -6.72
C ILE A 200 -0.92 -2.71 -5.30
N TRP A 201 -2.06 -3.31 -5.01
CA TRP A 201 -2.35 -3.89 -3.69
C TRP A 201 -1.51 -5.14 -3.42
N LEU A 202 -1.33 -5.99 -4.44
CA LEU A 202 -0.46 -7.14 -4.36
C LEU A 202 1.02 -6.73 -4.20
N LEU A 203 1.47 -5.74 -4.97
CA LEU A 203 2.81 -5.17 -4.85
C LEU A 203 3.06 -4.61 -3.44
N LYS A 204 2.09 -3.87 -2.91
CA LYS A 204 2.15 -3.34 -1.54
C LYS A 204 2.29 -4.45 -0.50
N GLN A 205 1.54 -5.53 -0.65
CA GLN A 205 1.62 -6.68 0.25
C GLN A 205 2.99 -7.36 0.18
N GLU A 206 3.53 -7.57 -1.02
CA GLU A 206 4.88 -8.14 -1.21
C GLU A 206 5.95 -7.24 -0.60
N LEU A 207 5.85 -5.93 -0.79
CA LEU A 207 6.78 -4.97 -0.20
C LEU A 207 6.73 -5.01 1.34
N GLN A 208 5.54 -5.11 1.93
CA GLN A 208 5.38 -5.27 3.37
C GLN A 208 6.00 -6.57 3.86
N ASN A 209 5.82 -7.69 3.15
CA ASN A 209 6.46 -8.96 3.49
C ASN A 209 7.99 -8.85 3.47
N ILE A 210 8.56 -8.14 2.48
CA ILE A 210 10.01 -7.92 2.40
C ILE A 210 10.48 -7.07 3.61
N HIS A 211 9.73 -6.04 3.99
CA HIS A 211 10.05 -5.23 5.17
C HIS A 211 10.10 -6.08 6.45
N GLU A 212 9.16 -7.03 6.61
CA GLU A 212 9.17 -7.96 7.75
C GLU A 212 10.41 -8.87 7.70
N TYR A 213 10.77 -9.41 6.53
CA TYR A 213 11.97 -10.25 6.39
C TYR A 213 13.26 -9.47 6.69
N GLU A 214 13.38 -8.22 6.23
CA GLU A 214 14.54 -7.36 6.56
C GLU A 214 14.61 -7.05 8.07
N ALA A 215 13.48 -6.82 8.72
CA ALA A 215 13.43 -6.56 10.15
C ALA A 215 13.75 -7.81 10.97
N ASP A 216 13.22 -8.98 10.57
CA ASP A 216 13.52 -10.26 11.23
C ASP A 216 15.00 -10.66 11.06
N GLU A 217 15.58 -10.46 9.87
CA GLU A 217 17.01 -10.68 9.62
C GLU A 217 17.87 -9.81 10.53
N GLU A 218 17.50 -8.55 10.76
CA GLU A 218 18.22 -7.64 11.65
C GLU A 218 18.16 -8.12 13.11
N VAL A 219 17.02 -8.62 13.58
CA VAL A 219 16.88 -9.20 14.91
C VAL A 219 17.86 -10.37 15.11
N LEU A 220 17.93 -11.26 14.12
CA LEU A 220 18.86 -12.41 14.14
C LEU A 220 20.32 -11.95 14.07
N ARG A 221 20.63 -10.92 13.28
CA ARG A 221 21.98 -10.36 13.13
C ARG A 221 22.50 -9.76 14.45
N GLN A 222 21.62 -9.24 15.29
CA GLN A 222 21.99 -8.73 16.62
C GLN A 222 22.25 -9.83 17.67
N GLY A 223 22.23 -11.10 17.24
CA GLY A 223 22.59 -12.24 18.09
C GLY A 223 21.44 -12.74 18.96
N ILE A 224 20.21 -12.32 18.71
CA ILE A 224 19.03 -12.84 19.41
C ILE A 224 18.84 -14.31 19.02
N ASN A 225 18.57 -15.16 20.01
CA ASN A 225 18.37 -16.60 19.79
C ASN A 225 17.19 -16.85 18.83
N ALA A 226 17.48 -17.45 17.67
CA ALA A 226 16.50 -17.69 16.63
C ALA A 226 15.30 -18.52 17.12
N LYS A 227 15.51 -19.52 18.01
CA LYS A 227 14.43 -20.34 18.54
C LYS A 227 13.49 -19.55 19.45
N GLU A 228 14.04 -18.70 20.31
CA GLU A 228 13.25 -17.83 21.20
C GLU A 228 12.43 -16.83 20.38
N TYR A 229 13.06 -16.23 19.38
CA TYR A 229 12.39 -15.28 18.50
C TYR A 229 11.28 -15.93 17.66
N GLN A 230 11.54 -17.09 17.06
CA GLN A 230 10.52 -17.85 16.33
C GLN A 230 9.34 -18.25 17.23
N MET A 231 9.61 -18.70 18.47
CA MET A 231 8.56 -19.02 19.43
C MET A 231 7.71 -17.80 19.78
N LEU A 232 8.34 -16.62 19.91
CA LEU A 232 7.63 -15.36 20.14
C LEU A 232 6.71 -15.02 18.95
N LEU A 233 7.18 -15.15 17.71
CA LEU A 233 6.38 -14.90 16.51
C LEU A 233 5.19 -15.86 16.43
N ILE A 234 5.40 -17.16 16.72
CA ILE A 234 4.32 -18.17 16.75
C ILE A 234 3.30 -17.80 17.84
N LYS A 235 3.74 -17.48 19.06
CA LYS A 235 2.86 -17.10 20.18
C LYS A 235 2.00 -15.88 19.80
N LYS A 236 2.58 -14.87 19.15
CA LYS A 236 1.87 -13.68 18.64
C LYS A 236 0.87 -14.03 17.54
N ALA A 237 1.27 -14.85 16.57
CA ALA A 237 0.41 -15.25 15.45
C ALA A 237 -0.79 -16.08 15.95
N VAL A 238 -0.58 -17.00 16.86
CA VAL A 238 -1.65 -17.82 17.45
C VAL A 238 -2.56 -16.97 18.34
N GLY A 239 -1.98 -16.10 19.17
CA GLY A 239 -2.73 -15.18 20.02
C GLY A 239 -3.60 -14.22 19.19
N ALA A 240 -3.11 -13.69 18.08
CA ALA A 240 -3.85 -12.83 17.18
C ALA A 240 -5.01 -13.59 16.48
N ARG A 241 -4.79 -14.85 16.06
CA ARG A 241 -5.83 -15.69 15.45
C ARG A 241 -6.93 -16.05 16.45
N LEU A 242 -6.56 -16.45 17.66
CA LEU A 242 -7.53 -16.77 18.72
C LEU A 242 -8.37 -15.55 19.08
N TYR A 243 -7.76 -14.37 19.14
CA TYR A 243 -8.47 -13.13 19.41
C TYR A 243 -9.41 -12.72 18.26
N SER A 244 -8.99 -12.93 17.02
CA SER A 244 -9.84 -12.72 15.82
C SER A 244 -11.04 -13.67 15.81
N ILE A 245 -10.83 -14.94 16.11
CA ILE A 245 -11.88 -15.95 16.20
C ILE A 245 -12.83 -15.63 17.37
N ALA A 246 -12.31 -15.27 18.53
CA ALA A 246 -13.10 -14.91 19.71
C ALA A 246 -13.97 -13.66 19.46
N ASN A 247 -13.48 -12.68 18.69
CA ASN A 247 -14.26 -11.51 18.30
C ASN A 247 -15.29 -11.80 17.21
N SER A 248 -15.08 -12.85 16.39
CA SER A 248 -16.07 -13.31 15.41
C SER A 248 -17.24 -14.05 16.05
N PHE A 249 -16.99 -14.73 17.16
CA PHE A 249 -18.00 -15.29 18.05
C PHE A 249 -18.32 -14.23 19.11
N ASN A 250 -19.16 -13.26 18.76
CA ASN A 250 -19.68 -12.29 19.72
C ASN A 250 -20.42 -13.07 20.84
N PRO A 251 -19.88 -13.19 22.07
CA PRO A 251 -20.65 -13.84 23.13
C PRO A 251 -21.81 -12.92 23.44
N VAL A 252 -23.01 -13.36 23.09
CA VAL A 252 -24.25 -12.79 23.62
C VAL A 252 -24.05 -12.54 25.10
N SER A 253 -24.14 -11.29 25.48
CA SER A 253 -23.93 -10.79 26.84
C SER A 253 -24.76 -11.59 27.84
N TYR A 254 -24.11 -12.49 28.59
CA TYR A 254 -24.69 -13.13 29.77
C TYR A 254 -24.67 -12.18 30.97
N THR A 255 -25.21 -10.97 30.81
CA THR A 255 -25.35 -10.02 31.91
C THR A 255 -26.72 -10.13 32.65
N HIS A 256 -27.52 -11.15 32.36
CA HIS A 256 -28.83 -11.30 32.97
C HIS A 256 -29.05 -12.57 33.83
N LEU A 257 -27.97 -13.22 34.30
CA LEU A 257 -28.12 -14.35 35.24
C LEU A 257 -27.30 -14.14 36.50
N ARG A 258 -27.55 -13.04 37.21
CA ARG A 258 -27.17 -12.91 38.63
C ARG A 258 -28.15 -12.00 39.36
N ALA A 259 -29.38 -12.49 39.52
CA ALA A 259 -30.30 -12.02 40.52
C ALA A 259 -31.28 -13.17 40.82
N HIS A 260 -30.88 -14.03 41.76
CA HIS A 260 -31.68 -14.68 42.79
C HIS A 260 -30.76 -15.48 43.68
#